data_67e79b6941836998db15deb7623966f8
#
_entry.id   67e79b6941836998db15deb7623966f8
#
_cell.length_a   1.000
_cell.length_b   1.000
_cell.length_c   1.000
_cell.angle_alpha   90.00
_cell.angle_beta   90.00
_cell.angle_gamma   90.00
#
_symmetry.space_group_name_H-M   'P 1'
#
loop_
_entity.id
_entity.type
_entity.pdbx_description
1 polymer ?
#
loop_
_entity_poly.entity_id
_entity_poly.type
_entity_poly.pdbx_seq_one_letter_code
_entity_poly.pdbx_strand_id
1 'polypeptide(L)' 'MKARRLGKFIINRELVEEYPKHVQQIMGMCVIYRAEYLMYREAIEYIAISDLFDVLPVGYEAPVYTWIIDGADIHL' A
#
# COMPACT_ATOMS: atom_id res chain seq x y z
N MET A 1 -10.05 22.44 -0.11
CA MET A 1 -9.02 21.38 -0.04
C MET A 1 -9.24 20.38 -1.18
N LYS A 2 -8.20 20.02 -1.86
CA LYS A 2 -8.29 19.10 -2.99
C LYS A 2 -8.43 17.66 -2.52
N ALA A 3 -9.21 16.86 -3.24
CA ALA A 3 -9.23 15.42 -3.06
C ALA A 3 -7.86 14.83 -3.40
N ARG A 4 -7.52 13.71 -2.78
CA ARG A 4 -6.22 13.04 -2.94
C ARG A 4 -6.42 11.57 -3.29
N ARG A 5 -5.42 10.97 -3.93
CA ARG A 5 -5.41 9.53 -4.21
C ARG A 5 -4.69 8.83 -3.07
N LEU A 6 -5.41 8.64 -1.98
CA LEU A 6 -4.91 8.09 -0.73
C LEU A 6 -5.48 6.70 -0.50
N GLY A 7 -4.63 5.78 -0.06
CA GLY A 7 -5.04 4.41 0.24
C GLY A 7 -4.22 3.79 1.35
N LYS A 8 -4.73 2.70 1.89
CA LYS A 8 -4.02 1.87 2.87
C LYS A 8 -3.73 0.50 2.28
N PHE A 9 -2.61 -0.08 2.69
CA PHE A 9 -2.32 -1.48 2.38
C PHE A 9 -1.40 -2.05 3.43
N ILE A 10 -1.37 -3.37 3.50
CA ILE A 10 -0.58 -4.10 4.50
C ILE A 10 0.46 -4.93 3.77
N ILE A 11 1.71 -4.82 4.22
CA ILE A 11 2.81 -5.67 3.76
C ILE A 11 3.22 -6.53 4.94
N ASN A 12 3.00 -7.83 4.85
CA ASN A 12 3.39 -8.75 5.89
C ASN A 12 4.83 -9.25 5.69
N ARG A 13 5.39 -9.86 6.74
CA ARG A 13 6.74 -10.38 6.75
C ARG A 13 6.96 -11.41 5.65
N GLU A 14 6.00 -12.30 5.44
CA GLU A 14 6.07 -13.34 4.42
C GLU A 14 6.23 -12.75 3.02
N LEU A 15 5.49 -11.68 2.74
CA LEU A 15 5.57 -10.99 1.45
C LEU A 15 6.97 -10.41 1.23
N VAL A 16 7.53 -9.80 2.27
CA VAL A 16 8.89 -9.24 2.20
C VAL A 16 9.93 -10.32 1.95
N GLU A 17 9.79 -11.46 2.62
CA GLU A 17 10.76 -12.56 2.50
C GLU A 17 10.66 -13.28 1.17
N GLU A 18 9.46 -13.52 0.67
CA GLU A 18 9.23 -14.29 -0.56
C GLU A 18 9.25 -13.44 -1.82
N TYR A 19 8.83 -12.18 -1.72
CA TYR A 19 8.68 -11.29 -2.89
C TYR A 19 9.33 -9.93 -2.67
N PRO A 20 10.63 -9.89 -2.30
CA PRO A 20 11.25 -8.61 -1.97
C PRO A 20 11.28 -7.61 -3.12
N LYS A 21 11.44 -8.09 -4.36
CA LYS A 21 11.44 -7.21 -5.54
C LYS A 21 10.08 -6.61 -5.81
N HIS A 22 9.02 -7.38 -5.59
CA HIS A 22 7.65 -6.88 -5.73
C HIS A 22 7.34 -5.83 -4.67
N VAL A 23 7.80 -6.03 -3.45
CA VAL A 23 7.66 -5.02 -2.38
C VAL A 23 8.36 -3.72 -2.77
N GLN A 24 9.55 -3.81 -3.35
CA GLN A 24 10.27 -2.62 -3.83
C GLN A 24 9.49 -1.92 -4.94
N GLN A 25 8.86 -2.66 -5.83
CA GLN A 25 8.01 -2.09 -6.88
C GLN A 25 6.82 -1.35 -6.30
N ILE A 26 6.15 -1.94 -5.30
CA ILE A 26 5.03 -1.30 -4.61
C ILE A 26 5.49 0.03 -4.00
N MET A 27 6.60 0.01 -3.28
CA MET A 27 7.13 1.21 -2.64
C MET A 27 7.53 2.27 -3.65
N GLY A 28 8.00 1.85 -4.83
CA GLY A 28 8.35 2.78 -5.91
C GLY A 28 7.15 3.44 -6.59
N MET A 29 5.96 2.86 -6.44
CA MET A 29 4.73 3.39 -7.03
C MET A 29 3.94 4.28 -6.08
N CYS A 30 4.40 4.43 -4.86
CA CYS A 30 3.68 5.13 -3.81
C CYS A 30 4.57 6.14 -3.10
N VAL A 31 3.95 7.20 -2.59
CA VAL A 31 4.59 8.08 -1.62
C VAL A 31 4.01 7.70 -0.26
N ILE A 32 4.86 7.20 0.62
CA ILE A 32 4.41 6.75 1.94
C ILE A 32 4.13 7.96 2.83
N TYR A 33 2.89 8.03 3.28
CA TYR A 33 2.43 9.09 4.17
C TYR A 33 2.60 8.72 5.64
N ARG A 34 2.32 7.46 5.96
CA ARG A 34 2.40 6.93 7.31
C ARG A 34 2.63 5.43 7.28
N ALA A 35 3.36 4.90 8.25
CA ALA A 35 3.58 3.48 8.41
C ALA A 35 3.39 3.10 9.88
N GLU A 36 2.69 1.99 10.14
CA GLU A 36 2.46 1.48 11.47
C GLU A 36 2.75 0.00 11.52
N TYR A 37 3.59 -0.41 12.46
CA TYR A 37 3.89 -1.83 12.65
C TYR A 37 2.78 -2.50 13.44
N LEU A 38 2.20 -3.55 12.87
CA LEU A 38 1.16 -4.35 13.50
C LEU A 38 1.81 -5.59 14.11
N MET A 39 2.20 -5.49 15.37
CA MET A 39 2.99 -6.50 16.06
C MET A 39 2.33 -7.89 16.06
N TYR A 40 1.03 -7.94 16.28
CA TYR A 40 0.26 -9.18 16.33
C TYR A 40 0.12 -9.87 14.97
N ARG A 41 0.39 -9.17 13.88
CA ARG A 41 0.28 -9.70 12.51
C ARG A 41 1.63 -9.79 11.81
N GLU A 42 2.70 -9.38 12.46
CA GLU A 42 4.03 -9.26 11.85
C GLU A 42 3.96 -8.56 10.49
N ALA A 43 3.27 -7.43 10.45
CA ALA A 43 3.01 -6.71 9.23
C ALA A 43 3.11 -5.21 9.46
N ILE A 44 3.31 -4.46 8.38
CA ILE A 44 3.29 -3.00 8.42
C ILE A 44 2.09 -2.52 7.61
N GLU A 45 1.26 -1.70 8.22
CA GLU A 45 0.19 -1.00 7.53
C GLU A 45 0.72 0.33 7.02
N TYR A 46 0.58 0.55 5.73
CA TYR A 46 0.99 1.80 5.09
C TYR A 46 -0.22 2.61 4.69
N ILE A 47 -0.15 3.91 4.91
CA ILE A 47 -1.04 4.88 4.30
C ILE A 47 -0.19 5.63 3.29
N ALA A 48 -0.62 5.65 2.04
CA ALA A 48 0.18 6.15 0.93
C ALA A 48 -0.64 6.90 -0.08
N ILE A 49 0.04 7.68 -0.88
CA ILE A 49 -0.52 8.39 -2.03
C ILE A 49 0.04 7.71 -3.27
N SER A 50 -0.84 7.38 -4.21
CA SER A 50 -0.44 6.78 -5.48
C SER A 50 -1.44 7.12 -6.56
N ASP A 51 -0.96 7.27 -7.80
CA ASP A 51 -1.82 7.46 -8.97
C ASP A 51 -2.68 6.23 -9.24
N LEU A 52 -2.34 5.09 -8.67
CA LEU A 52 -3.09 3.85 -8.81
C LEU A 52 -4.34 3.79 -7.93
N PHE A 53 -4.43 4.66 -6.95
CA PHE A 53 -5.57 4.69 -6.04
C PHE A 53 -6.66 5.62 -6.58
N ASP A 54 -7.89 5.34 -6.20
CA ASP A 54 -9.02 6.20 -6.55
C ASP A 54 -8.95 7.53 -5.82
N VAL A 55 -9.54 8.54 -6.41
CA VAL A 55 -9.65 9.86 -5.78
C VAL A 55 -10.51 9.75 -4.53
N LEU A 56 -9.98 10.20 -3.41
CA LEU A 56 -10.65 10.17 -2.12
C LEU A 56 -11.13 11.57 -1.77
N PRO A 57 -12.45 11.79 -1.65
CA PRO A 57 -12.96 13.10 -1.22
C PRO A 57 -12.49 13.45 0.19
N VAL A 58 -12.37 14.74 0.46
CA VAL A 58 -12.00 15.23 1.78
C VAL A 58 -13.01 14.76 2.84
N GLY A 59 -12.51 14.30 3.97
CA GLY A 59 -13.32 13.84 5.09
C GLY A 59 -13.61 12.34 5.07
N TYR A 60 -13.21 11.63 4.02
CA TYR A 60 -13.37 10.19 3.94
C TYR A 60 -12.12 9.47 4.42
N GLU A 61 -12.30 8.31 5.03
CA GLU A 61 -11.22 7.46 5.46
C GLU A 61 -10.59 6.77 4.26
N ALA A 62 -9.26 6.61 4.27
CA ALA A 62 -8.54 5.96 3.19
C ALA A 62 -8.99 4.50 3.04
N PRO A 63 -9.38 4.07 1.83
CA PRO A 63 -9.78 2.69 1.60
C PRO A 63 -8.59 1.73 1.68
N VAL A 64 -8.88 0.47 1.99
CA VAL A 64 -7.87 -0.58 2.04
C VAL A 64 -7.76 -1.22 0.67
N TYR A 65 -6.53 -1.28 0.14
CA TYR A 65 -6.22 -1.94 -1.12
C TYR A 65 -5.42 -3.21 -0.86
N THR A 66 -5.56 -4.17 -1.76
CA THR A 66 -4.77 -5.40 -1.73
C THR A 66 -3.95 -5.49 -3.01
N TRP A 67 -2.65 -5.69 -2.86
CA TRP A 67 -1.76 -5.89 -4.00
C TRP A 67 -1.82 -7.33 -4.47
N ILE A 68 -1.95 -7.51 -5.78
CA ILE A 68 -1.99 -8.82 -6.42
C ILE A 68 -0.69 -9.03 -7.17
N ILE A 69 0.00 -10.12 -6.86
CA ILE A 69 1.24 -10.52 -7.52
C ILE A 69 0.90 -11.57 -8.56
N ASP A 70 1.21 -11.29 -9.82
CA ASP A 70 0.94 -12.17 -10.95
C ASP A 70 2.24 -12.32 -11.76
N GLY A 71 3.02 -13.34 -11.44
CA GLY A 71 4.33 -13.55 -12.04
C GLY A 71 5.28 -12.39 -11.72
N ALA A 72 5.80 -11.74 -12.75
CA ALA A 72 6.66 -10.57 -12.60
C ALA A 72 5.87 -9.27 -12.39
N ASP A 73 4.55 -9.32 -12.60
CA ASP A 73 3.68 -8.15 -12.51
C ASP A 73 3.09 -8.00 -11.13
N ILE A 74 2.75 -6.77 -10.78
CA ILE A 74 2.03 -6.46 -9.56
C ILE A 74 0.98 -5.39 -9.86
N HIS A 75 -0.22 -5.59 -9.31
CA HIS A 75 -1.32 -4.66 -9.53
C HIS A 75 -2.35 -4.75 -8.39
N LEU A 76 -3.26 -3.82 -8.36
CA LEU A 76 -4.38 -3.79 -7.41
C LEU A 76 -5.54 -4.66 -7.86
#